data_8b26513406fba8ab23968208f825fdb0
#
_entry.id   8b26513406fba8ab23968208f825fdb0
#
_cell.length_a   1.000
_cell.length_b   1.000
_cell.length_c   1.000
_cell.angle_alpha   90.00
_cell.angle_beta   90.00
_cell.angle_gamma   90.00
#
_symmetry.space_group_name_H-M   'P 1'
#
loop_
_entity.id
_entity.type
_entity.pdbx_description
1 polymer ?
#
loop_
_entity_poly.entity_id
_entity_poly.type
_entity_poly.pdbx_seq_one_letter_code
_entity_poly.pdbx_strand_id
1 'polypeptide(L)'
;MAPQAKAARLPAAKAAGSSLGATASGVRAPVLGKTSKADLPGAVFGEEFHESLVHETARADLAARRRGTASALGRGEVSMTTAKAWRQKGTGRARVGALSVPHRRGGGAAFGPTPRAYTMKVNRKARRRALRAALSVHAARGSVAVLEGASFDQPATKQAAQALQKWGAKSPTLVVLDAEEVAALKSFRNIPRVTVTLATAVGVADIIGHASLVVSKQALEVLAARATDVKRGGGEERDKAGADSSDESERSEDSEE
;
A
#
# COMPACT_ATOMS: atom_id res chain seq x y z
N MET A 1 -23.13 27.85 -41.03
CA MET A 1 -21.96 27.01 -41.33
C MET A 1 -20.82 27.49 -40.46
N ALA A 2 -20.53 26.78 -39.37
CA ALA A 2 -19.41 27.08 -38.46
C ALA A 2 -18.19 26.21 -38.87
N PRO A 3 -16.96 26.75 -38.87
CA PRO A 3 -15.79 25.99 -39.28
C PRO A 3 -15.35 25.03 -38.17
N GLN A 4 -15.20 23.76 -38.53
CA GLN A 4 -14.66 22.73 -37.65
C GLN A 4 -13.15 22.97 -37.41
N ALA A 5 -12.77 23.18 -36.16
CA ALA A 5 -11.38 23.27 -35.72
C ALA A 5 -10.72 21.88 -35.85
N LYS A 6 -9.69 21.79 -36.70
CA LYS A 6 -8.80 20.62 -36.81
C LYS A 6 -8.07 20.42 -35.48
N ALA A 7 -8.35 19.31 -34.81
CA ALA A 7 -7.58 18.86 -33.65
C ALA A 7 -6.12 18.60 -34.07
N ALA A 8 -5.19 19.37 -33.55
CA ALA A 8 -3.76 19.17 -33.70
C ALA A 8 -3.35 17.88 -32.98
N ARG A 9 -2.92 16.89 -33.74
CA ARG A 9 -2.33 15.63 -33.27
C ARG A 9 -0.97 15.96 -32.63
N LEU A 10 -0.87 15.83 -31.32
CA LEU A 10 0.41 15.89 -30.61
C LEU A 10 1.35 14.81 -31.15
N PRO A 11 2.64 15.12 -31.41
CA PRO A 11 3.60 14.13 -31.86
C PRO A 11 3.81 13.08 -30.75
N ALA A 12 3.70 11.80 -31.12
CA ALA A 12 4.03 10.68 -30.27
C ALA A 12 5.48 10.83 -29.79
N ALA A 13 5.66 11.04 -28.50
CA ALA A 13 6.97 11.01 -27.88
C ALA A 13 7.58 9.62 -28.13
N LYS A 14 8.62 9.56 -28.94
CA LYS A 14 9.47 8.40 -29.13
C LYS A 14 9.94 7.97 -27.75
N ALA A 15 9.46 6.81 -27.27
CA ALA A 15 10.00 6.14 -26.11
C ALA A 15 11.47 5.85 -26.40
N ALA A 16 12.36 6.68 -25.85
CA ALA A 16 13.77 6.33 -25.74
C ALA A 16 13.84 5.16 -24.77
N GLY A 17 13.93 3.96 -25.31
CA GLY A 17 14.27 2.75 -24.58
C GLY A 17 15.70 2.91 -24.05
N SER A 18 15.85 3.56 -22.89
CA SER A 18 17.07 3.48 -22.13
C SER A 18 17.10 2.11 -21.47
N SER A 19 17.82 1.18 -22.08
CA SER A 19 18.29 -0.05 -21.44
C SER A 19 19.17 0.36 -20.24
N LEU A 20 18.54 0.53 -19.08
CA LEU A 20 19.23 0.66 -17.80
C LEU A 20 19.73 -0.73 -17.40
N GLY A 21 20.67 -1.27 -18.17
CA GLY A 21 21.53 -2.38 -17.78
C GLY A 21 22.48 -1.89 -16.72
N ALA A 22 22.06 -1.84 -15.47
CA ALA A 22 22.94 -1.54 -14.35
C ALA A 22 23.78 -2.79 -14.06
N THR A 23 25.01 -2.80 -14.61
CA THR A 23 26.09 -3.66 -14.13
C THR A 23 26.28 -3.47 -12.62
N ALA A 24 26.53 -4.56 -11.92
CA ALA A 24 26.67 -4.73 -10.47
C ALA A 24 27.89 -4.03 -9.84
N SER A 25 28.22 -2.80 -10.22
CA SER A 25 29.21 -1.94 -9.56
C SER A 25 28.47 -1.05 -8.56
N GLY A 26 28.88 -1.10 -7.29
CA GLY A 26 28.23 -0.53 -6.12
C GLY A 26 27.57 0.83 -6.32
N VAL A 27 26.26 0.85 -6.26
CA VAL A 27 25.48 2.10 -6.27
C VAL A 27 25.73 2.80 -4.95
N ARG A 28 26.16 4.07 -4.99
CA ARG A 28 26.47 4.87 -3.80
C ARG A 28 25.44 5.98 -3.60
N ALA A 29 24.97 6.12 -2.38
CA ALA A 29 24.06 7.20 -2.00
C ALA A 29 24.75 8.18 -1.01
N PRO A 30 24.47 9.49 -1.10
CA PRO A 30 24.94 10.46 -0.13
C PRO A 30 24.37 10.20 1.26
N VAL A 31 25.16 10.43 2.30
CA VAL A 31 24.70 10.36 3.70
C VAL A 31 24.19 11.75 4.09
N LEU A 32 22.98 11.82 4.61
CA LEU A 32 22.34 13.05 5.02
C LEU A 32 23.17 13.79 6.11
N GLY A 33 23.50 15.04 5.86
CA GLY A 33 24.29 15.84 6.79
C GLY A 33 25.79 15.60 6.78
N LYS A 34 26.30 14.65 5.99
CA LYS A 34 27.73 14.34 5.85
C LYS A 34 28.15 14.38 4.39
N THR A 35 29.45 14.56 4.16
CA THR A 35 30.05 14.51 2.79
C THR A 35 30.33 13.08 2.33
N SER A 36 30.19 12.09 3.21
CA SER A 36 30.41 10.68 2.94
C SER A 36 29.31 10.07 2.08
N LYS A 37 29.65 9.02 1.33
CA LYS A 37 28.69 8.20 0.58
C LYS A 37 28.60 6.83 1.23
N ALA A 38 27.40 6.28 1.32
CA ALA A 38 27.14 4.92 1.75
C ALA A 38 26.94 4.00 0.55
N ASP A 39 27.49 2.79 0.59
CA ASP A 39 27.28 1.79 -0.43
C ASP A 39 25.90 1.15 -0.26
N LEU A 40 25.15 1.03 -1.37
CA LEU A 40 23.84 0.38 -1.40
C LEU A 40 24.00 -1.08 -1.89
N PRO A 41 23.27 -2.05 -1.30
CA PRO A 41 23.36 -3.44 -1.70
C PRO A 41 22.86 -3.63 -3.14
N GLY A 42 23.74 -4.04 -4.06
CA GLY A 42 23.43 -4.22 -5.49
C GLY A 42 22.31 -5.23 -5.76
N ALA A 43 22.15 -6.23 -4.90
CA ALA A 43 21.05 -7.21 -4.98
C ALA A 43 19.65 -6.57 -4.83
N VAL A 44 19.55 -5.38 -4.21
CA VAL A 44 18.28 -4.67 -3.99
C VAL A 44 18.13 -3.49 -4.94
N PHE A 45 19.21 -2.79 -5.25
CA PHE A 45 19.19 -1.55 -6.04
C PHE A 45 19.68 -1.73 -7.49
N GLY A 46 19.90 -2.98 -7.94
CA GLY A 46 20.35 -3.32 -9.31
C GLY A 46 19.30 -4.08 -10.15
N GLU A 47 18.05 -4.16 -9.73
CA GLU A 47 17.00 -4.86 -10.48
C GLU A 47 16.52 -4.04 -11.68
N GLU A 48 16.24 -4.74 -12.80
CA GLU A 48 15.67 -4.14 -13.99
C GLU A 48 14.22 -3.67 -13.74
N PHE A 49 13.86 -2.53 -14.31
CA PHE A 49 12.53 -1.96 -14.15
C PHE A 49 11.51 -2.65 -15.06
N HIS A 50 10.47 -3.24 -14.46
CA HIS A 50 9.33 -3.85 -15.14
C HIS A 50 8.07 -3.05 -14.83
N GLU A 51 7.61 -2.24 -15.75
CA GLU A 51 6.47 -1.32 -15.58
C GLU A 51 5.18 -2.04 -15.14
N SER A 52 4.78 -3.08 -15.86
CA SER A 52 3.54 -3.82 -15.58
C SER A 52 3.54 -4.46 -14.19
N LEU A 53 4.66 -5.06 -13.77
CA LEU A 53 4.80 -5.68 -12.45
C LEU A 53 4.72 -4.66 -11.32
N VAL A 54 5.39 -3.52 -11.50
CA VAL A 54 5.40 -2.43 -10.53
C VAL A 54 4.01 -1.77 -10.44
N HIS A 55 3.33 -1.55 -11.58
CA HIS A 55 1.97 -1.02 -11.63
C HIS A 55 0.97 -1.94 -10.93
N GLU A 56 1.00 -3.25 -11.23
CA GLU A 56 0.10 -4.22 -10.59
C GLU A 56 0.29 -4.25 -9.07
N THR A 57 1.53 -4.26 -8.60
CA THR A 57 1.85 -4.26 -7.17
C THR A 57 1.42 -2.96 -6.49
N ALA A 58 1.70 -1.81 -7.10
CA ALA A 58 1.29 -0.51 -6.57
C ALA A 58 -0.24 -0.38 -6.50
N ARG A 59 -0.95 -0.86 -7.52
CA ARG A 59 -2.42 -0.92 -7.53
C ARG A 59 -2.95 -1.80 -6.40
N ALA A 60 -2.33 -2.96 -6.14
CA ALA A 60 -2.71 -3.84 -5.05
C ALA A 60 -2.50 -3.19 -3.68
N ASP A 61 -1.37 -2.50 -3.48
CA ASP A 61 -1.06 -1.77 -2.23
C ASP A 61 -2.07 -0.65 -1.98
N LEU A 62 -2.43 0.13 -3.00
CA LEU A 62 -3.44 1.20 -2.88
C LEU A 62 -4.85 0.64 -2.64
N ALA A 63 -5.21 -0.44 -3.32
CA ALA A 63 -6.50 -1.09 -3.13
C ALA A 63 -6.66 -1.67 -1.71
N ALA A 64 -5.59 -2.22 -1.13
CA ALA A 64 -5.60 -2.77 0.22
C ALA A 64 -5.85 -1.70 1.32
N ARG A 65 -5.54 -0.43 1.05
CA ARG A 65 -5.79 0.69 1.98
C ARG A 65 -7.25 1.11 2.01
N ARG A 66 -8.05 0.72 1.01
CA ARG A 66 -9.46 1.09 0.91
C ARG A 66 -10.29 0.31 1.92
N ARG A 67 -10.99 1.01 2.82
CA ARG A 67 -11.80 0.40 3.88
C ARG A 67 -13.06 -0.31 3.38
N GLY A 68 -13.69 0.18 2.33
CA GLY A 68 -14.87 -0.43 1.73
C GLY A 68 -16.11 -0.44 2.62
N THR A 69 -16.34 0.59 3.41
CA THR A 69 -17.40 0.69 4.42
C THR A 69 -18.75 1.18 3.88
N ALA A 70 -18.87 1.39 2.56
CA ALA A 70 -20.13 1.83 1.97
C ALA A 70 -21.22 0.77 2.20
N SER A 71 -22.36 1.20 2.77
CA SER A 71 -23.52 0.36 3.06
C SER A 71 -24.81 1.09 2.77
N ALA A 72 -25.83 0.37 2.34
CA ALA A 72 -27.20 0.88 2.25
C ALA A 72 -28.15 -0.17 2.82
N LEU A 73 -29.17 0.30 3.50
CA LEU A 73 -30.15 -0.58 4.16
C LEU A 73 -30.98 -1.34 3.14
N GLY A 74 -30.97 -2.65 3.23
CA GLY A 74 -31.88 -3.53 2.50
C GLY A 74 -33.31 -3.48 3.05
N ARG A 75 -34.25 -4.08 2.32
CA ARG A 75 -35.68 -4.06 2.74
C ARG A 75 -35.94 -4.73 4.11
N GLY A 76 -35.06 -5.63 4.55
CA GLY A 76 -35.14 -6.30 5.86
C GLY A 76 -34.56 -5.49 7.01
N GLU A 77 -33.69 -4.51 6.69
CA GLU A 77 -32.94 -3.71 7.66
C GLU A 77 -33.58 -2.33 7.91
N VAL A 78 -34.41 -1.87 6.97
CA VAL A 78 -35.14 -0.60 7.11
C VAL A 78 -36.14 -0.71 8.24
N SER A 79 -36.17 0.31 9.13
CA SER A 79 -37.13 0.42 10.24
C SER A 79 -38.54 0.69 9.70
N MET A 80 -39.14 -0.32 9.07
CA MET A 80 -40.50 -0.30 8.53
C MET A 80 -41.20 -1.62 8.83
N THR A 81 -42.54 -1.58 8.94
CA THR A 81 -43.34 -2.79 9.14
C THR A 81 -43.19 -3.76 7.96
N THR A 82 -42.95 -5.02 8.27
CA THR A 82 -42.94 -6.12 7.32
C THR A 82 -44.34 -6.66 7.02
N ALA A 83 -45.34 -6.20 7.75
CA ALA A 83 -46.74 -6.60 7.55
C ALA A 83 -47.27 -6.19 6.17
N LYS A 84 -48.18 -7.00 5.64
CA LYS A 84 -48.88 -6.68 4.40
C LYS A 84 -49.71 -5.41 4.57
N ALA A 85 -49.56 -4.42 3.68
CA ALA A 85 -50.19 -3.11 3.82
C ALA A 85 -51.74 -3.16 3.77
N TRP A 86 -52.30 -4.07 2.96
CA TRP A 86 -53.77 -4.33 2.87
C TRP A 86 -54.04 -5.72 2.31
N ARG A 87 -55.29 -6.20 2.45
CA ARG A 87 -55.73 -7.51 1.95
C ARG A 87 -55.54 -7.66 0.44
N GLN A 88 -55.36 -8.92 -0.03
CA GLN A 88 -54.97 -9.24 -1.41
C GLN A 88 -56.02 -8.86 -2.47
N LYS A 89 -57.32 -8.91 -2.13
CA LYS A 89 -58.46 -8.64 -3.02
C LYS A 89 -59.49 -7.80 -2.29
N GLY A 90 -60.45 -7.17 -3.01
CA GLY A 90 -61.55 -6.44 -2.45
C GLY A 90 -61.28 -5.02 -1.96
N THR A 91 -60.15 -4.39 -2.40
CA THR A 91 -59.83 -3.00 -2.06
C THR A 91 -59.86 -2.05 -3.27
N GLY A 92 -60.03 -2.55 -4.49
CA GLY A 92 -59.96 -1.75 -5.72
C GLY A 92 -58.56 -1.17 -6.02
N ARG A 93 -57.58 -1.40 -5.17
CA ARG A 93 -56.18 -0.91 -5.30
C ARG A 93 -55.26 -1.96 -5.86
N ALA A 94 -54.11 -1.52 -6.40
CA ALA A 94 -53.03 -2.42 -6.85
C ALA A 94 -52.59 -3.32 -5.69
N ARG A 95 -52.21 -4.57 -6.02
CA ARG A 95 -51.73 -5.54 -5.03
C ARG A 95 -50.39 -5.08 -4.45
N VAL A 96 -50.24 -5.19 -3.14
CA VAL A 96 -49.05 -4.75 -2.40
C VAL A 96 -48.66 -5.76 -1.33
N GLY A 97 -47.36 -5.95 -1.14
CA GLY A 97 -46.78 -6.64 0.01
C GLY A 97 -46.47 -5.71 1.17
N ALA A 98 -45.30 -5.81 1.74
CA ALA A 98 -44.83 -4.92 2.79
C ALA A 98 -44.54 -3.50 2.28
N LEU A 99 -44.48 -2.52 3.18
CA LEU A 99 -44.17 -1.13 2.85
C LEU A 99 -42.66 -0.92 2.61
N SER A 100 -41.80 -1.80 3.15
CA SER A 100 -40.33 -1.71 3.04
C SER A 100 -39.76 -2.08 1.67
N VAL A 101 -40.60 -2.42 0.67
CA VAL A 101 -40.15 -2.81 -0.67
C VAL A 101 -39.44 -1.67 -1.43
N PRO A 102 -38.45 -1.96 -2.27
CA PRO A 102 -37.58 -0.94 -2.89
C PRO A 102 -38.31 0.07 -3.82
N HIS A 103 -39.40 -0.32 -4.46
CA HIS A 103 -40.17 0.57 -5.36
C HIS A 103 -41.03 1.60 -4.61
N ARG A 104 -41.02 1.55 -3.29
CA ARG A 104 -41.76 2.52 -2.48
C ARG A 104 -40.85 3.59 -1.89
N ARG A 105 -41.38 4.80 -1.75
CA ARG A 105 -40.70 5.90 -1.07
C ARG A 105 -40.48 5.52 0.40
N GLY A 106 -39.21 5.60 0.85
CA GLY A 106 -38.80 5.15 2.19
C GLY A 106 -38.52 3.65 2.31
N GLY A 107 -38.73 2.87 1.24
CA GLY A 107 -38.32 1.44 1.19
C GLY A 107 -36.82 1.25 1.13
N GLY A 108 -36.36 0.00 1.39
CA GLY A 108 -34.94 -0.36 1.34
C GLY A 108 -34.37 -0.42 -0.07
N ALA A 109 -33.07 -0.35 -0.19
CA ALA A 109 -32.37 -0.53 -1.47
C ALA A 109 -32.45 -2.00 -1.94
N ALA A 110 -32.70 -2.24 -3.25
CA ALA A 110 -32.75 -3.59 -3.81
C ALA A 110 -31.33 -4.20 -3.89
N PHE A 111 -30.39 -3.46 -4.48
CA PHE A 111 -28.98 -3.82 -4.64
C PHE A 111 -28.11 -2.66 -4.19
N GLY A 112 -28.20 -2.33 -2.91
CA GLY A 112 -27.37 -1.30 -2.31
C GLY A 112 -25.91 -1.74 -2.19
N PRO A 113 -24.97 -0.81 -1.99
CA PRO A 113 -23.62 -1.17 -1.67
C PRO A 113 -23.57 -1.92 -0.34
N THR A 114 -22.74 -2.96 -0.29
CA THR A 114 -22.44 -3.71 0.94
C THR A 114 -20.98 -3.55 1.29
N PRO A 115 -20.60 -3.53 2.58
CA PRO A 115 -19.19 -3.49 2.97
C PRO A 115 -18.43 -4.65 2.33
N ARG A 116 -17.30 -4.33 1.68
CA ARG A 116 -16.47 -5.35 1.04
C ARG A 116 -14.98 -5.00 1.10
N ALA A 117 -14.14 -6.02 1.11
CA ALA A 117 -12.69 -5.85 0.97
C ALA A 117 -12.30 -5.60 -0.49
N TYR A 118 -11.33 -4.72 -0.68
CA TYR A 118 -10.75 -4.41 -2.00
C TYR A 118 -9.35 -5.00 -2.17
N THR A 119 -8.94 -5.91 -1.31
CA THR A 119 -7.61 -6.51 -1.32
C THR A 119 -7.39 -7.33 -2.58
N MET A 120 -6.30 -7.06 -3.28
CA MET A 120 -5.87 -7.80 -4.47
C MET A 120 -4.69 -8.71 -4.09
N LYS A 121 -4.77 -9.99 -4.42
CA LYS A 121 -3.71 -10.96 -4.14
C LYS A 121 -2.59 -10.82 -5.19
N VAL A 122 -1.36 -10.57 -4.74
CA VAL A 122 -0.15 -10.56 -5.56
C VAL A 122 0.84 -11.59 -5.03
N ASN A 123 1.49 -12.33 -5.92
CA ASN A 123 2.47 -13.34 -5.56
C ASN A 123 3.66 -12.73 -4.77
N ARG A 124 4.14 -13.43 -3.74
CA ARG A 124 5.25 -12.93 -2.89
C ARG A 124 6.51 -12.61 -3.69
N LYS A 125 6.92 -13.51 -4.61
CA LYS A 125 8.09 -13.31 -5.49
C LYS A 125 7.92 -12.07 -6.39
N ALA A 126 6.72 -11.88 -6.97
CA ALA A 126 6.39 -10.71 -7.79
C ALA A 126 6.48 -9.41 -7.00
N ARG A 127 5.89 -9.36 -5.79
CA ARG A 127 5.95 -8.19 -4.90
C ARG A 127 7.38 -7.83 -4.50
N ARG A 128 8.22 -8.81 -4.19
CA ARG A 128 9.64 -8.58 -3.87
C ARG A 128 10.42 -8.03 -5.05
N ARG A 129 10.21 -8.59 -6.25
CA ARG A 129 10.83 -8.09 -7.48
C ARG A 129 10.38 -6.67 -7.79
N ALA A 130 9.10 -6.35 -7.64
CA ALA A 130 8.57 -5.00 -7.80
C ALA A 130 9.18 -4.00 -6.80
N LEU A 131 9.40 -4.43 -5.55
CA LEU A 131 10.06 -3.60 -4.53
C LEU A 131 11.51 -3.28 -4.94
N ARG A 132 12.29 -4.27 -5.37
CA ARG A 132 13.65 -4.06 -5.86
C ARG A 132 13.67 -3.12 -7.07
N ALA A 133 12.80 -3.37 -8.05
CA ALA A 133 12.69 -2.53 -9.25
C ALA A 133 12.36 -1.07 -8.91
N ALA A 134 11.44 -0.81 -7.97
CA ALA A 134 11.11 0.55 -7.52
C ALA A 134 12.30 1.25 -6.84
N LEU A 135 13.03 0.53 -5.97
CA LEU A 135 14.23 1.03 -5.31
C LEU A 135 15.36 1.32 -6.32
N SER A 136 15.54 0.45 -7.32
CA SER A 136 16.55 0.61 -8.39
C SER A 136 16.31 1.87 -9.22
N VAL A 137 15.06 2.23 -9.51
CA VAL A 137 14.73 3.48 -10.22
C VAL A 137 15.20 4.71 -9.44
N HIS A 138 14.97 4.73 -8.12
CA HIS A 138 15.45 5.83 -7.27
C HIS A 138 16.96 5.90 -7.21
N ALA A 139 17.64 4.74 -7.15
CA ALA A 139 19.09 4.66 -7.18
C ALA A 139 19.67 5.16 -8.50
N ALA A 140 19.09 4.75 -9.64
CA ALA A 140 19.49 5.20 -10.97
C ALA A 140 19.31 6.71 -11.18
N ARG A 141 18.26 7.29 -10.58
CA ARG A 141 17.99 8.75 -10.60
C ARG A 141 18.87 9.56 -9.63
N GLY A 142 19.62 8.88 -8.73
CA GLY A 142 20.36 9.57 -7.68
C GLY A 142 19.46 10.25 -6.64
N SER A 143 18.21 9.83 -6.52
CA SER A 143 17.20 10.39 -5.61
C SER A 143 17.11 9.66 -4.26
N VAL A 144 18.16 8.89 -3.92
CA VAL A 144 18.29 8.16 -2.65
C VAL A 144 19.30 8.85 -1.76
N ALA A 145 19.02 9.00 -0.48
CA ALA A 145 19.99 9.38 0.55
C ALA A 145 19.89 8.44 1.75
N VAL A 146 21.01 8.23 2.42
CA VAL A 146 21.06 7.40 3.63
C VAL A 146 21.10 8.30 4.86
N LEU A 147 20.27 7.99 5.85
CA LEU A 147 20.23 8.66 7.15
C LEU A 147 20.94 7.82 8.18
N GLU A 148 21.76 8.44 9.05
CA GLU A 148 22.24 7.83 10.27
C GLU A 148 21.25 8.18 11.39
N GLY A 149 20.44 7.21 11.85
CA GLY A 149 19.43 7.41 12.90
C GLY A 149 20.01 7.95 14.21
N ALA A 150 21.25 7.51 14.52
CA ALA A 150 22.00 7.97 15.68
C ALA A 150 22.35 9.48 15.69
N SER A 151 22.12 10.20 14.58
CA SER A 151 22.29 11.67 14.55
C SER A 151 21.17 12.44 15.26
N PHE A 152 20.08 11.75 15.67
CA PHE A 152 18.93 12.33 16.34
C PHE A 152 18.75 11.73 17.73
N ASP A 153 19.51 12.26 18.74
CA ASP A 153 19.30 11.87 20.13
C ASP A 153 17.97 12.41 20.69
N GLN A 154 17.59 13.60 20.24
CA GLN A 154 16.31 14.25 20.59
C GLN A 154 15.54 14.67 19.34
N PRO A 155 14.20 14.75 19.41
CA PRO A 155 13.38 15.23 18.29
C PRO A 155 13.72 16.68 17.92
N ALA A 156 14.26 16.91 16.71
CA ALA A 156 14.69 18.23 16.22
C ALA A 156 14.25 18.45 14.75
N THR A 157 13.07 19.04 14.57
CA THR A 157 12.50 19.33 13.21
C THR A 157 13.35 20.30 12.41
N LYS A 158 13.98 21.29 13.08
CA LYS A 158 14.87 22.27 12.42
C LYS A 158 16.07 21.59 11.78
N GLN A 159 16.70 20.66 12.50
CA GLN A 159 17.85 19.89 12.02
C GLN A 159 17.45 19.01 10.82
N ALA A 160 16.32 18.31 10.92
CA ALA A 160 15.77 17.48 9.84
C ALA A 160 15.47 18.31 8.57
N ALA A 161 14.83 19.46 8.70
CA ALA A 161 14.55 20.36 7.57
C ALA A 161 15.83 20.88 6.91
N GLN A 162 16.81 21.30 7.70
CA GLN A 162 18.12 21.76 7.19
C GLN A 162 18.87 20.63 6.46
N ALA A 163 18.82 19.42 6.96
CA ALA A 163 19.46 18.26 6.33
C ALA A 163 18.84 17.95 4.95
N LEU A 164 17.51 18.00 4.83
CA LEU A 164 16.81 17.83 3.55
C LEU A 164 17.10 18.96 2.56
N GLN A 165 17.16 20.21 3.02
CA GLN A 165 17.51 21.35 2.17
C GLN A 165 18.94 21.28 1.65
N LYS A 166 19.90 20.93 2.51
CA LYS A 166 21.32 20.77 2.11
C LYS A 166 21.50 19.66 1.07
N TRP A 167 20.73 18.59 1.18
CA TRP A 167 20.76 17.51 0.18
C TRP A 167 20.07 17.91 -1.14
N GLY A 168 19.19 18.90 -1.14
CA GLY A 168 18.40 19.30 -2.30
C GLY A 168 17.26 18.31 -2.60
N ALA A 169 16.63 17.75 -1.57
CA ALA A 169 15.52 16.81 -1.70
C ALA A 169 14.39 17.38 -2.55
N LYS A 170 13.97 16.64 -3.57
CA LYS A 170 12.78 16.99 -4.37
C LYS A 170 11.52 16.50 -3.63
N SER A 171 10.55 17.38 -3.52
CA SER A 171 9.26 17.10 -2.89
C SER A 171 8.30 16.39 -3.88
N PRO A 172 7.51 15.41 -3.48
CA PRO A 172 7.41 14.84 -2.12
C PRO A 172 8.56 13.88 -1.76
N THR A 173 8.92 13.83 -0.47
CA THR A 173 10.01 13.00 0.05
C THR A 173 9.46 11.89 0.95
N LEU A 174 9.92 10.67 0.72
CA LEU A 174 9.65 9.52 1.59
C LEU A 174 10.84 9.28 2.52
N VAL A 175 10.59 9.20 3.82
CA VAL A 175 11.60 8.85 4.83
C VAL A 175 11.23 7.48 5.40
N VAL A 176 12.14 6.53 5.25
CA VAL A 176 11.97 5.15 5.75
C VAL A 176 12.91 4.94 6.93
N LEU A 177 12.33 4.63 8.08
CA LEU A 177 13.02 4.47 9.34
C LEU A 177 12.77 3.08 9.92
N ASP A 178 13.62 2.67 10.87
CA ASP A 178 13.33 1.50 11.68
C ASP A 178 12.45 1.86 12.89
N ALA A 179 11.86 0.86 13.53
CA ALA A 179 10.95 1.04 14.67
C ALA A 179 11.62 1.68 15.89
N GLU A 180 12.92 1.45 16.04
CA GLU A 180 13.72 1.96 17.18
C GLU A 180 14.06 3.45 17.04
N GLU A 181 14.02 4.02 15.82
CA GLU A 181 14.42 5.41 15.53
C GLU A 181 13.30 6.43 15.78
N VAL A 182 12.69 6.41 16.97
CA VAL A 182 11.53 7.26 17.33
C VAL A 182 11.85 8.76 17.31
N ALA A 183 13.08 9.16 17.69
CA ALA A 183 13.50 10.56 17.68
C ALA A 183 13.57 11.12 16.26
N ALA A 184 14.13 10.34 15.31
CA ALA A 184 14.14 10.68 13.90
C ALA A 184 12.72 10.74 13.32
N LEU A 185 11.85 9.77 13.62
CA LEU A 185 10.46 9.76 13.18
C LEU A 185 9.72 11.04 13.60
N LYS A 186 9.83 11.45 14.87
CA LYS A 186 9.23 12.69 15.38
C LYS A 186 9.80 13.94 14.70
N SER A 187 11.10 13.94 14.35
CA SER A 187 11.80 15.05 13.70
C SER A 187 11.31 15.29 12.26
N PHE A 188 11.07 14.24 11.49
CA PHE A 188 10.66 14.36 10.10
C PHE A 188 9.14 14.48 9.91
N ARG A 189 8.32 13.94 10.81
CA ARG A 189 6.86 13.87 10.68
C ARG A 189 6.17 15.22 10.48
N ASN A 190 6.69 16.28 11.08
CA ASN A 190 6.07 17.62 11.03
C ASN A 190 6.49 18.45 9.80
N ILE A 191 7.34 17.92 8.92
CA ILE A 191 7.79 18.66 7.73
C ILE A 191 6.76 18.51 6.61
N PRO A 192 6.31 19.59 5.95
CA PRO A 192 5.33 19.51 4.87
C PRO A 192 5.89 18.72 3.68
N ARG A 193 5.03 17.92 3.04
CA ARG A 193 5.36 17.02 1.91
C ARG A 193 6.46 16.00 2.21
N VAL A 194 6.68 15.67 3.47
CA VAL A 194 7.52 14.57 3.92
C VAL A 194 6.61 13.51 4.53
N THR A 195 6.67 12.30 4.00
CA THR A 195 5.96 11.15 4.53
C THR A 195 6.97 10.26 5.25
N VAL A 196 6.68 9.90 6.50
CA VAL A 196 7.54 8.99 7.27
C VAL A 196 6.85 7.64 7.40
N THR A 197 7.56 6.58 7.05
CA THR A 197 7.06 5.20 7.15
C THR A 197 8.11 4.29 7.77
N LEU A 198 7.64 3.20 8.38
CA LEU A 198 8.53 2.16 8.91
C LEU A 198 9.00 1.25 7.77
N ALA A 199 10.22 0.74 7.87
CA ALA A 199 10.80 -0.20 6.90
C ALA A 199 9.97 -1.48 6.73
N THR A 200 9.25 -1.89 7.76
CA THR A 200 8.32 -3.03 7.73
C THR A 200 7.02 -2.73 6.98
N ALA A 201 6.55 -1.48 6.98
CA ALA A 201 5.24 -1.08 6.45
C ALA A 201 5.30 -0.48 5.04
N VAL A 202 6.48 -0.01 4.59
CA VAL A 202 6.64 0.65 3.29
C VAL A 202 6.21 -0.26 2.14
N GLY A 203 5.35 0.25 1.24
CA GLY A 203 4.87 -0.42 0.03
C GLY A 203 5.53 0.10 -1.24
N VAL A 204 5.33 -0.62 -2.33
CA VAL A 204 5.79 -0.20 -3.67
C VAL A 204 5.12 1.10 -4.10
N ALA A 205 3.84 1.28 -3.76
CA ALA A 205 3.09 2.49 -4.04
C ALA A 205 3.69 3.72 -3.35
N ASP A 206 4.20 3.57 -2.11
CA ASP A 206 4.83 4.67 -1.37
C ASP A 206 6.14 5.11 -2.01
N ILE A 207 6.97 4.13 -2.42
CA ILE A 207 8.26 4.41 -3.05
C ILE A 207 8.06 5.18 -4.36
N ILE A 208 7.16 4.70 -5.23
CA ILE A 208 6.94 5.34 -6.54
C ILE A 208 6.23 6.70 -6.42
N GLY A 209 5.36 6.85 -5.41
CA GLY A 209 4.62 8.09 -5.18
C GLY A 209 5.46 9.28 -4.74
N HIS A 210 6.74 9.07 -4.41
CA HIS A 210 7.64 10.10 -3.92
C HIS A 210 8.80 10.39 -4.89
N ALA A 211 9.22 11.63 -4.94
CA ALA A 211 10.31 12.08 -5.82
C ALA A 211 11.69 11.80 -5.22
N SER A 212 11.81 11.80 -3.90
CA SER A 212 13.06 11.54 -3.17
C SER A 212 12.83 10.51 -2.07
N LEU A 213 13.84 9.69 -1.83
CA LEU A 213 13.83 8.61 -0.85
C LEU A 213 14.98 8.78 0.15
N VAL A 214 14.66 8.83 1.43
CA VAL A 214 15.64 8.82 2.53
C VAL A 214 15.45 7.51 3.30
N VAL A 215 16.52 6.75 3.49
CA VAL A 215 16.47 5.45 4.18
C VAL A 215 17.48 5.47 5.32
N SER A 216 17.10 5.06 6.54
CA SER A 216 18.08 4.90 7.60
C SER A 216 18.95 3.66 7.37
N LYS A 217 20.13 3.61 7.97
CA LYS A 217 21.02 2.44 7.85
C LYS A 217 20.36 1.16 8.35
N GLN A 218 19.67 1.23 9.50
CA GLN A 218 18.94 0.09 10.07
C GLN A 218 17.76 -0.31 9.17
N ALA A 219 16.98 0.67 8.70
CA ALA A 219 15.88 0.43 7.76
C ALA A 219 16.34 -0.21 6.45
N LEU A 220 17.57 0.10 5.99
CA LEU A 220 18.13 -0.46 4.76
C LEU A 220 18.36 -1.97 4.87
N GLU A 221 18.82 -2.46 6.03
CA GLU A 221 18.96 -3.88 6.33
C GLU A 221 17.60 -4.59 6.33
N VAL A 222 16.59 -3.98 6.96
CA VAL A 222 15.22 -4.52 6.98
C VAL A 222 14.63 -4.59 5.57
N LEU A 223 14.80 -3.54 4.78
CA LEU A 223 14.36 -3.52 3.38
C LEU A 223 15.09 -4.57 2.53
N ALA A 224 16.38 -4.73 2.72
CA ALA A 224 17.18 -5.75 2.02
C ALA A 224 16.67 -7.15 2.34
N ALA A 225 16.44 -7.46 3.61
CA ALA A 225 15.88 -8.74 4.03
C ALA A 225 14.49 -9.01 3.44
N ARG A 226 13.60 -7.99 3.38
CA ARG A 226 12.27 -8.09 2.77
C ARG A 226 12.33 -8.32 1.25
N ALA A 227 13.32 -7.72 0.58
CA ALA A 227 13.47 -7.78 -0.87
C ALA A 227 14.10 -9.08 -1.35
N THR A 228 14.95 -9.73 -0.53
CA THR A 228 15.80 -10.86 -0.96
C THR A 228 15.38 -12.24 -0.48
N ASP A 229 14.28 -12.41 0.25
CA ASP A 229 13.84 -13.74 0.75
C ASP A 229 14.69 -14.34 1.89
N VAL A 230 15.57 -13.56 2.50
CA VAL A 230 16.28 -14.02 3.69
C VAL A 230 15.25 -14.23 4.79
N LYS A 231 14.92 -15.49 5.09
CA LYS A 231 14.11 -15.86 6.26
C LYS A 231 14.87 -15.34 7.50
N ARG A 232 14.38 -14.28 8.12
CA ARG A 232 14.76 -14.02 9.52
C ARG A 232 14.28 -15.24 10.30
N GLY A 233 15.21 -16.03 10.82
CA GLY A 233 14.90 -17.18 11.67
C GLY A 233 14.00 -16.73 12.84
N GLY A 234 12.76 -17.18 12.85
CA GLY A 234 11.78 -16.83 13.90
C GLY A 234 10.33 -16.89 13.41
N GLY A 235 9.90 -17.97 12.78
CA GLY A 235 8.52 -18.12 12.29
C GLY A 235 8.04 -19.54 12.02
N GLU A 236 8.71 -20.55 12.55
CA GLU A 236 8.30 -21.96 12.33
C GLU A 236 7.34 -22.54 13.39
N GLU A 237 6.92 -21.75 14.39
CA GLU A 237 6.10 -22.26 15.51
C GLU A 237 4.60 -21.93 15.43
N ARG A 238 4.13 -21.19 14.43
CA ARG A 238 2.70 -20.80 14.37
C ARG A 238 1.82 -21.62 13.44
N ASP A 239 2.39 -22.45 12.55
CA ASP A 239 1.57 -23.24 11.61
C ASP A 239 1.29 -24.67 12.10
N LYS A 240 1.84 -25.09 13.26
CA LYS A 240 1.58 -26.42 13.84
C LYS A 240 0.57 -26.45 14.98
N ALA A 241 0.17 -25.30 15.52
CA ALA A 241 -0.81 -25.22 16.62
C ALA A 241 -2.28 -25.21 16.15
N GLY A 242 -2.55 -25.20 14.86
CA GLY A 242 -3.90 -25.16 14.29
C GLY A 242 -4.43 -26.49 13.75
N ALA A 243 -3.63 -27.54 13.73
CA ALA A 243 -4.02 -28.83 13.10
C ALA A 243 -4.38 -29.93 14.10
N ASP A 244 -4.17 -29.70 15.41
CA ASP A 244 -4.32 -30.79 16.42
C ASP A 244 -5.56 -30.65 17.32
N SER A 245 -6.46 -29.70 17.02
CA SER A 245 -7.69 -29.50 17.81
C SER A 245 -9.00 -29.91 17.14
N SER A 246 -8.96 -30.54 15.96
CA SER A 246 -10.16 -30.96 15.23
C SER A 246 -10.42 -32.48 15.24
N ASP A 247 -9.55 -33.30 15.87
CA ASP A 247 -9.67 -34.75 15.81
C ASP A 247 -10.08 -35.44 17.14
N GLU A 248 -10.34 -34.64 18.19
CA GLU A 248 -10.76 -35.17 19.51
C GLU A 248 -12.27 -35.08 19.80
N SER A 249 -13.07 -34.42 18.93
CA SER A 249 -14.51 -34.27 19.15
C SER A 249 -15.41 -35.34 18.49
N GLU A 250 -14.87 -36.27 17.68
CA GLU A 250 -15.67 -37.30 17.03
C GLU A 250 -15.56 -38.70 17.66
N ARG A 251 -14.86 -38.88 18.79
CA ARG A 251 -14.71 -40.21 19.45
C ARG A 251 -15.46 -40.41 20.75
N SER A 252 -16.36 -39.52 21.15
CA SER A 252 -17.09 -39.63 22.43
C SER A 252 -18.60 -39.90 22.31
N GLU A 253 -19.15 -40.21 21.14
CA GLU A 253 -20.60 -40.46 20.99
C GLU A 253 -20.99 -41.94 20.68
N ASP A 254 -20.04 -42.88 20.61
CA ASP A 254 -20.38 -44.31 20.31
C ASP A 254 -20.17 -45.29 21.47
N SER A 255 -20.37 -44.87 22.72
CA SER A 255 -20.31 -45.81 23.87
C SER A 255 -21.37 -45.56 24.94
N GLU A 256 -22.64 -45.43 24.55
CA GLU A 256 -23.80 -45.61 25.44
C GLU A 256 -25.02 -46.09 24.61
N GLU A 257 -25.09 -47.40 24.30
CA GLU A 257 -26.28 -48.23 24.17
C GLU A 257 -25.97 -49.67 24.59
#